data_148e98943d410a071a67843b2382ef2f
#
_entry.id   148e98943d410a071a67843b2382ef2f
#
_cell.length_a   1.000
_cell.length_b   1.000
_cell.length_c   1.000
_cell.angle_alpha   90.00
_cell.angle_beta   90.00
_cell.angle_gamma   90.00
#
_symmetry.space_group_name_H-M   'P 1'
#
loop_
_entity.id
_entity.type
_entity.pdbx_description
1 polymer ?
#
loop_
_entity_poly.entity_id
_entity_poly.type
_entity_poly.pdbx_seq_one_letter_code
_entity_poly.pdbx_strand_id
1 'polypeptide(L)'
;NLIVLGGNTAYNRIELNEETISGVAPWRKLDRPEVTLLGSQFLALGFHRDMVIETNLWPFDILETGIVIKGVVGYEADTPITFNGPPVETIARSSILPFEKSVPSMATYYTRPSGAGILNMSTNGWVCAMEDRCPWGHRFDKATQRQIRAVTENALKGAVLGPLGNWRMAFTQYNAPS
;
A
#
# COMPACT_ATOMS: atom_id res chain seq x y z
N ASN A 1 -14.61 0.83 -0.74
CA ASN A 1 -13.25 0.62 -0.22
C ASN A 1 -12.29 0.26 -1.35
N LEU A 2 -11.02 0.56 -1.18
CA LEU A 2 -9.93 0.16 -2.06
C LEU A 2 -8.80 -0.45 -1.21
N ILE A 3 -8.40 -1.67 -1.53
CA ILE A 3 -7.25 -2.33 -0.91
C ILE A 3 -6.22 -2.62 -1.99
N VAL A 4 -5.02 -2.07 -1.82
CA VAL A 4 -3.89 -2.22 -2.72
C VAL A 4 -2.79 -2.97 -1.99
N LEU A 5 -2.43 -4.14 -2.50
CA LEU A 5 -1.47 -5.04 -1.87
C LEU A 5 -0.06 -4.94 -2.49
N GLY A 6 0.09 -4.23 -3.60
CA GLY A 6 1.38 -4.08 -4.29
C GLY A 6 1.89 -2.65 -4.30
N GLY A 7 3.17 -2.46 -4.61
CA GLY A 7 3.75 -1.17 -4.96
C GLY A 7 3.56 -0.83 -6.44
N ASN A 8 3.80 0.44 -6.80
CA ASN A 8 3.68 0.97 -8.18
C ASN A 8 2.32 0.66 -8.84
N THR A 9 1.29 0.57 -8.05
CA THR A 9 -0.07 0.32 -8.51
C THR A 9 -0.69 1.60 -9.06
N ALA A 10 -1.57 1.47 -10.06
CA ALA A 10 -2.21 2.59 -10.75
C ALA A 10 -1.22 3.58 -11.41
N TYR A 11 -0.06 3.12 -11.85
CA TYR A 11 0.97 3.95 -12.46
C TYR A 11 0.56 4.52 -13.83
N ASN A 12 -0.04 3.69 -14.68
CA ASN A 12 -0.44 4.07 -16.04
C ASN A 12 -1.96 4.25 -16.17
N ARG A 13 -2.36 5.28 -16.91
CA ARG A 13 -3.67 5.30 -17.53
C ARG A 13 -3.74 4.19 -18.59
N ILE A 14 -4.81 3.44 -18.55
CA ILE A 14 -5.13 2.43 -19.58
C ILE A 14 -6.40 2.83 -20.32
N GLU A 15 -6.49 2.44 -21.56
CA GLU A 15 -7.72 2.48 -22.36
C GLU A 15 -8.15 1.05 -22.69
N LEU A 16 -9.42 0.81 -22.53
CA LEU A 16 -10.07 -0.46 -22.82
C LEU A 16 -10.93 -0.28 -24.06
N ASN A 17 -10.79 -1.15 -25.02
CA ASN A 17 -11.75 -1.35 -26.07
C ASN A 17 -12.16 -2.83 -26.12
N GLU A 18 -13.05 -3.22 -27.05
CA GLU A 18 -13.64 -4.56 -27.05
C GLU A 18 -12.61 -5.69 -27.15
N GLU A 19 -11.42 -5.43 -27.70
CA GLU A 19 -10.43 -6.46 -28.00
C GLU A 19 -9.08 -6.24 -27.33
N THR A 20 -8.78 -5.02 -26.87
CA THR A 20 -7.44 -4.67 -26.40
C THR A 20 -7.43 -3.81 -25.14
N ILE A 21 -6.35 -3.97 -24.38
CA ILE A 21 -5.97 -3.08 -23.28
C ILE A 21 -4.68 -2.39 -23.70
N SER A 22 -4.68 -1.06 -23.76
CA SER A 22 -3.50 -0.27 -24.10
C SER A 22 -3.12 0.70 -23.00
N GLY A 23 -1.82 0.79 -22.69
CA GLY A 23 -1.27 1.82 -21.82
C GLY A 23 -1.14 3.13 -22.60
N VAL A 24 -1.71 4.21 -22.06
CA VAL A 24 -1.67 5.53 -22.72
C VAL A 24 -0.48 6.34 -22.25
N ALA A 25 -0.38 6.57 -20.96
CA ALA A 25 0.70 7.34 -20.34
C ALA A 25 0.67 7.16 -18.81
N PRO A 26 1.80 7.39 -18.13
CA PRO A 26 1.79 7.51 -16.67
C PRO A 26 0.86 8.63 -16.21
N TRP A 27 0.03 8.35 -15.21
CA TRP A 27 -0.90 9.33 -14.64
C TRP A 27 -0.20 10.62 -14.19
N ARG A 28 1.06 10.53 -13.73
CA ARG A 28 1.89 11.69 -13.37
C ARG A 28 2.10 12.69 -14.51
N LYS A 29 2.11 12.21 -15.76
CA LYS A 29 2.24 13.05 -16.97
C LYS A 29 0.89 13.65 -17.41
N LEU A 30 -0.20 13.22 -16.81
CA LEU A 30 -1.56 13.67 -17.10
C LEU A 30 -2.13 14.56 -15.98
N ASP A 31 -1.27 15.13 -15.13
CA ASP A 31 -1.63 15.92 -13.95
C ASP A 31 -2.55 15.20 -12.94
N ARG A 32 -2.52 13.89 -12.97
CA ARG A 32 -3.31 13.01 -12.09
C ARG A 32 -2.41 11.93 -11.47
N PRO A 33 -1.41 12.30 -10.66
CA PRO A 33 -0.52 11.31 -10.07
C PRO A 33 -1.28 10.32 -9.19
N GLU A 34 -0.82 9.07 -9.16
CA GLU A 34 -1.43 7.99 -8.40
C GLU A 34 -1.58 8.31 -6.90
N VAL A 35 -0.75 9.19 -6.37
CA VAL A 35 -0.86 9.67 -4.97
C VAL A 35 -2.22 10.30 -4.66
N THR A 36 -2.87 10.90 -5.63
CA THR A 36 -4.21 11.51 -5.45
C THR A 36 -5.31 10.47 -5.17
N LEU A 37 -5.08 9.23 -5.59
CA LEU A 37 -5.97 8.09 -5.34
C LEU A 37 -5.48 7.20 -4.20
N LEU A 38 -4.18 6.88 -4.19
CA LEU A 38 -3.63 5.86 -3.29
C LEU A 38 -3.08 6.45 -1.99
N GLY A 39 -2.88 7.77 -1.92
CA GLY A 39 -2.21 8.43 -0.80
C GLY A 39 -0.70 8.26 -0.79
N SER A 40 -0.17 7.46 -1.69
CA SER A 40 1.25 7.22 -1.89
C SER A 40 1.54 6.95 -3.37
N GLN A 41 2.80 7.03 -3.76
CA GLN A 41 3.23 6.70 -5.12
C GLN A 41 4.60 6.03 -5.14
N PHE A 42 4.90 5.32 -6.20
CA PHE A 42 6.19 4.69 -6.43
C PHE A 42 7.32 5.72 -6.47
N LEU A 43 8.29 5.56 -5.58
CA LEU A 43 9.47 6.42 -5.47
C LEU A 43 10.78 5.66 -5.27
N ALA A 44 10.72 4.41 -4.87
CA ALA A 44 11.92 3.67 -4.53
C ALA A 44 11.86 2.21 -5.02
N LEU A 45 13.03 1.71 -5.37
CA LEU A 45 13.30 0.28 -5.49
C LEU A 45 14.02 -0.18 -4.22
N GLY A 46 13.66 -1.33 -3.71
CA GLY A 46 14.31 -1.90 -2.55
C GLY A 46 14.33 -3.41 -2.62
N PHE A 47 15.26 -4.02 -1.90
CA PHE A 47 15.37 -5.46 -1.87
C PHE A 47 15.34 -5.95 -0.42
N HIS A 48 14.27 -6.67 -0.08
CA HIS A 48 14.16 -7.46 1.16
C HIS A 48 14.44 -6.68 2.44
N ARG A 49 13.82 -5.48 2.56
CA ARG A 49 13.83 -4.73 3.81
C ARG A 49 12.66 -5.15 4.68
N ASP A 50 12.87 -5.00 5.97
CA ASP A 50 11.84 -5.26 6.96
C ASP A 50 10.82 -4.12 7.00
N MET A 51 9.61 -4.44 7.39
CA MET A 51 8.53 -3.48 7.65
C MET A 51 8.15 -3.54 9.12
N VAL A 52 8.15 -2.39 9.79
CA VAL A 52 7.76 -2.25 11.20
C VAL A 52 6.30 -1.78 11.25
N ILE A 53 5.47 -2.46 12.03
CA ILE A 53 4.08 -2.10 12.26
C ILE A 53 4.00 -0.95 13.27
N GLU A 54 3.30 0.12 12.91
CA GLU A 54 3.22 1.36 13.70
C GLU A 54 1.86 1.58 14.36
N THR A 55 0.90 0.70 14.12
CA THR A 55 -0.45 0.80 14.66
C THR A 55 -0.91 -0.52 15.26
N ASN A 56 -1.78 -0.45 16.25
CA ASN A 56 -2.54 -1.58 16.79
C ASN A 56 -3.99 -1.58 16.30
N LEU A 57 -4.27 -0.82 15.24
CA LEU A 57 -5.60 -0.74 14.64
C LEU A 57 -5.65 -1.59 13.38
N TRP A 58 -6.88 -1.89 12.93
CA TRP A 58 -7.09 -2.60 11.68
C TRP A 58 -6.27 -1.97 10.53
N PRO A 59 -5.64 -2.77 9.63
CA PRO A 59 -5.74 -4.23 9.54
C PRO A 59 -4.70 -4.98 10.41
N PHE A 60 -3.90 -4.27 11.21
CA PHE A 60 -2.80 -4.81 12.00
C PHE A 60 -3.18 -5.13 13.46
N ASP A 61 -4.44 -4.93 13.87
CA ASP A 61 -4.97 -5.21 15.23
C ASP A 61 -4.85 -6.67 15.68
N ILE A 62 -4.48 -7.56 14.78
CA ILE A 62 -4.14 -8.96 15.04
C ILE A 62 -2.64 -9.18 15.34
N LEU A 63 -1.84 -8.13 15.25
CA LEU A 63 -0.41 -8.12 15.54
C LEU A 63 -0.11 -7.08 16.63
N GLU A 64 1.01 -7.24 17.33
CA GLU A 64 1.48 -6.24 18.27
C GLU A 64 2.14 -5.06 17.53
N THR A 65 1.96 -3.83 18.05
CA THR A 65 2.68 -2.66 17.56
C THR A 65 4.18 -2.84 17.76
N GLY A 66 4.98 -2.45 16.76
CA GLY A 66 6.43 -2.61 16.78
C GLY A 66 6.90 -3.98 16.27
N ILE A 67 5.97 -4.90 15.94
CA ILE A 67 6.36 -6.16 15.32
C ILE A 67 7.01 -5.92 13.96
N VAL A 68 8.00 -6.73 13.63
CA VAL A 68 8.76 -6.64 12.38
C VAL A 68 8.35 -7.76 11.44
N ILE A 69 7.83 -7.38 10.27
CA ILE A 69 7.58 -8.30 9.16
C ILE A 69 8.85 -8.35 8.30
N LYS A 70 9.55 -9.46 8.34
CA LYS A 70 10.88 -9.58 7.76
C LYS A 70 10.88 -9.68 6.23
N GLY A 71 11.77 -8.91 5.61
CA GLY A 71 12.09 -9.00 4.19
C GLY A 71 10.96 -8.66 3.22
N VAL A 72 9.82 -8.13 3.71
CA VAL A 72 8.61 -7.94 2.90
C VAL A 72 8.70 -6.74 1.96
N VAL A 73 9.55 -5.77 2.23
CA VAL A 73 9.67 -4.58 1.40
C VAL A 73 10.63 -4.83 0.24
N GLY A 74 10.09 -4.83 -0.94
CA GLY A 74 10.77 -5.01 -2.21
C GLY A 74 9.75 -5.38 -3.28
N TYR A 75 10.04 -5.29 -4.41
CA TYR A 75 10.93 -4.76 -5.38
C TYR A 75 10.65 -3.25 -5.56
N GLU A 76 9.41 -2.88 -5.88
CA GLU A 76 8.90 -1.52 -5.96
C GLU A 76 8.26 -1.14 -4.64
N ALA A 77 8.48 0.10 -4.23
CA ALA A 77 8.02 0.61 -2.97
C ALA A 77 7.40 2.01 -3.13
N ASP A 78 6.23 2.17 -2.53
CA ASP A 78 5.52 3.44 -2.53
C ASP A 78 5.80 4.21 -1.23
N THR A 79 5.72 5.53 -1.35
CA THR A 79 5.87 6.46 -0.23
C THR A 79 4.80 7.54 -0.32
N PRO A 80 4.22 8.00 0.78
CA PRO A 80 3.36 9.18 0.79
C PRO A 80 4.12 10.41 0.30
N ILE A 81 3.42 11.25 -0.45
CA ILE A 81 3.91 12.57 -0.85
C ILE A 81 2.87 13.58 -0.36
N THR A 82 3.32 14.54 0.42
CA THR A 82 2.45 15.58 0.97
C THR A 82 1.93 16.55 -0.08
N PHE A 83 2.66 16.68 -1.19
CA PHE A 83 2.25 17.54 -2.29
C PHE A 83 1.29 16.79 -3.22
N ASN A 84 0.09 17.32 -3.42
CA ASN A 84 -0.98 16.76 -4.26
C ASN A 84 -1.60 15.44 -3.81
N GLY A 85 -1.26 14.91 -2.63
CA GLY A 85 -1.87 13.71 -2.06
C GLY A 85 -2.85 14.01 -0.92
N PRO A 86 -3.77 13.09 -0.60
CA PRO A 86 -4.56 13.20 0.61
C PRO A 86 -3.65 13.07 1.84
N PRO A 87 -4.03 13.68 2.97
CA PRO A 87 -3.40 13.34 4.24
C PRO A 87 -3.67 11.85 4.55
N VAL A 88 -2.62 11.12 4.85
CA VAL A 88 -2.68 9.68 5.12
C VAL A 88 -2.15 9.36 6.52
N GLU A 89 -2.69 8.32 7.11
CA GLU A 89 -2.12 7.66 8.27
C GLU A 89 -1.07 6.65 7.79
N THR A 90 0.16 6.76 8.28
CA THR A 90 1.17 5.71 8.10
C THR A 90 0.92 4.62 9.14
N ILE A 91 0.70 3.40 8.68
CA ILE A 91 0.35 2.26 9.53
C ILE A 91 1.48 1.23 9.66
N ALA A 92 2.43 1.27 8.73
CA ALA A 92 3.68 0.52 8.82
C ALA A 92 4.74 1.19 7.93
N ARG A 93 6.03 1.04 8.28
CA ARG A 93 7.13 1.58 7.50
C ARG A 93 8.35 0.68 7.46
N SER A 94 9.16 0.81 6.42
CA SER A 94 10.50 0.25 6.33
C SER A 94 11.58 1.23 6.82
N SER A 95 12.81 0.73 6.94
CA SER A 95 13.99 1.60 6.90
C SER A 95 14.09 2.30 5.54
N ILE A 96 14.91 3.34 5.47
CA ILE A 96 15.17 4.08 4.23
C ILE A 96 15.72 3.15 3.16
N LEU A 97 15.17 3.24 1.96
CA LEU A 97 15.59 2.49 0.78
C LEU A 97 16.61 3.34 -0.01
N PRO A 98 17.80 2.81 -0.30
CA PRO A 98 18.80 3.54 -1.06
C PRO A 98 18.53 3.44 -2.57
N PHE A 99 17.60 4.17 -3.08
CA PHE A 99 17.38 4.35 -4.50
C PHE A 99 17.05 5.82 -4.77
N GLU A 100 16.94 6.25 -6.01
CA GLU A 100 16.82 7.66 -6.48
C GLU A 100 16.47 8.74 -5.44
N LYS A 101 15.69 8.47 -4.43
CA LYS A 101 15.25 9.41 -3.38
C LYS A 101 15.36 8.86 -1.98
N SER A 102 16.21 8.03 -1.58
CA SER A 102 16.44 7.62 -0.17
C SER A 102 15.20 7.80 0.75
N VAL A 103 14.12 7.09 0.47
CA VAL A 103 12.85 7.18 1.20
C VAL A 103 12.43 5.82 1.75
N PRO A 104 11.70 5.75 2.87
CA PRO A 104 11.11 4.49 3.34
C PRO A 104 9.91 4.08 2.46
N SER A 105 9.62 2.79 2.38
CA SER A 105 8.30 2.31 1.99
C SER A 105 7.35 2.49 3.15
N MET A 106 6.15 3.01 2.90
CA MET A 106 5.16 3.23 3.95
C MET A 106 3.80 2.68 3.53
N ALA A 107 3.30 1.71 4.28
CA ALA A 107 1.90 1.31 4.18
C ALA A 107 1.01 2.43 4.75
N THR A 108 -0.04 2.76 4.03
CA THR A 108 -0.89 3.92 4.32
C THR A 108 -2.36 3.56 4.37
N TYR A 109 -3.09 4.35 5.15
CA TYR A 109 -4.53 4.29 5.23
C TYR A 109 -5.13 5.70 5.27
N TYR A 110 -6.23 5.92 4.56
CA TYR A 110 -7.04 7.12 4.71
C TYR A 110 -8.51 6.84 4.37
N THR A 111 -9.39 7.73 4.79
CA THR A 111 -10.83 7.63 4.50
C THR A 111 -11.30 8.85 3.72
N ARG A 112 -12.25 8.65 2.84
CA ARG A 112 -12.92 9.69 2.07
C ARG A 112 -14.20 10.14 2.79
N PRO A 113 -14.75 11.34 2.47
CA PRO A 113 -16.03 11.80 3.01
C PRO A 113 -17.19 10.83 2.75
N SER A 114 -17.11 10.01 1.69
CA SER A 114 -18.08 8.95 1.41
C SER A 114 -18.04 7.76 2.38
N GLY A 115 -17.09 7.75 3.32
CA GLY A 115 -16.80 6.62 4.19
C GLY A 115 -15.92 5.54 3.56
N ALA A 116 -15.60 5.63 2.27
CA ALA A 116 -14.69 4.67 1.66
C ALA A 116 -13.29 4.76 2.27
N GLY A 117 -12.72 3.62 2.67
CA GLY A 117 -11.34 3.51 3.10
C GLY A 117 -10.42 3.10 1.95
N ILE A 118 -9.23 3.67 1.93
CA ILE A 118 -8.15 3.33 1.00
C ILE A 118 -6.96 2.84 1.80
N LEU A 119 -6.64 1.56 1.62
CA LEU A 119 -5.51 0.87 2.24
C LEU A 119 -4.49 0.54 1.17
N ASN A 120 -3.24 0.98 1.34
CA ASN A 120 -2.13 0.63 0.45
C ASN A 120 -0.97 0.03 1.26
N MET A 121 -0.58 -1.22 0.93
CA MET A 121 0.55 -1.91 1.55
C MET A 121 1.90 -1.50 0.96
N SER A 122 1.90 -0.78 -0.16
CA SER A 122 3.03 -0.02 -0.70
C SER A 122 4.26 -0.84 -1.12
N THR A 123 4.16 -2.16 -1.25
CA THR A 123 5.29 -2.99 -1.67
C THR A 123 4.86 -4.26 -2.41
N ASN A 124 5.56 -4.59 -3.50
CA ASN A 124 5.30 -5.82 -4.25
C ASN A 124 5.66 -7.09 -3.46
N GLY A 125 6.57 -6.99 -2.50
CA GLY A 125 6.93 -8.09 -1.62
C GLY A 125 5.75 -8.58 -0.77
N TRP A 126 4.74 -7.76 -0.54
CA TRP A 126 3.52 -8.17 0.16
C TRP A 126 2.79 -9.31 -0.57
N VAL A 127 2.52 -9.12 -1.87
CA VAL A 127 1.87 -10.13 -2.70
C VAL A 127 2.74 -11.39 -2.82
N CYS A 128 4.05 -11.20 -3.02
CA CYS A 128 5.01 -12.30 -3.10
C CYS A 128 5.04 -13.16 -1.83
N ALA A 129 4.92 -12.54 -0.65
CA ALA A 129 4.96 -13.26 0.62
C ALA A 129 3.70 -14.13 0.86
N MET A 130 2.62 -13.90 0.13
CA MET A 130 1.44 -14.78 0.15
C MET A 130 1.70 -16.11 -0.59
N GLU A 131 2.67 -16.12 -1.51
CA GLU A 131 3.15 -17.29 -2.24
C GLU A 131 4.48 -17.78 -1.66
N ASP A 132 5.02 -18.87 -2.21
CA ASP A 132 6.31 -19.40 -1.72
C ASP A 132 7.53 -18.72 -2.33
N ARG A 133 7.35 -17.84 -3.33
CA ARG A 133 8.45 -17.16 -4.02
C ARG A 133 8.01 -15.92 -4.77
N CYS A 134 8.96 -14.98 -4.91
CA CYS A 134 8.86 -13.89 -5.84
C CYS A 134 9.43 -14.24 -7.22
N PRO A 135 8.98 -13.58 -8.30
CA PRO A 135 9.57 -13.72 -9.63
C PRO A 135 11.09 -13.43 -9.66
N TRP A 136 11.57 -12.58 -8.76
CA TRP A 136 13.00 -12.24 -8.60
C TRP A 136 13.77 -13.15 -7.62
N GLY A 137 13.21 -14.32 -7.29
CA GLY A 137 13.92 -15.40 -6.57
C GLY A 137 13.94 -15.31 -5.05
N HIS A 138 13.42 -14.23 -4.44
CA HIS A 138 13.33 -14.15 -2.98
C HIS A 138 12.33 -15.13 -2.40
N ARG A 139 12.70 -15.71 -1.24
CA ARG A 139 11.83 -16.60 -0.47
C ARG A 139 11.59 -16.01 0.91
N PHE A 140 10.36 -16.09 1.37
CA PHE A 140 9.96 -15.66 2.71
C PHE A 140 9.95 -16.84 3.68
N ASP A 141 10.31 -16.59 4.92
CA ASP A 141 10.14 -17.59 5.96
C ASP A 141 8.64 -17.82 6.26
N LYS A 142 8.35 -18.95 6.91
CA LYS A 142 6.96 -19.34 7.20
C LYS A 142 6.27 -18.44 8.22
N ALA A 143 7.04 -17.73 9.07
CA ALA A 143 6.47 -16.76 10.02
C ALA A 143 5.99 -15.52 9.27
N THR A 144 6.82 -14.93 8.41
CA THR A 144 6.47 -13.81 7.53
C THR A 144 5.25 -14.14 6.68
N GLN A 145 5.23 -15.32 6.03
CA GLN A 145 4.08 -15.75 5.23
C GLN A 145 2.78 -15.80 6.03
N ARG A 146 2.83 -16.37 7.26
CA ARG A 146 1.64 -16.43 8.14
C ARG A 146 1.17 -15.03 8.54
N GLN A 147 2.07 -14.12 8.90
CA GLN A 147 1.73 -12.74 9.26
C GLN A 147 1.05 -12.03 8.10
N ILE A 148 1.63 -12.09 6.90
CA ILE A 148 1.10 -11.44 5.70
C ILE A 148 -0.29 -11.99 5.34
N ARG A 149 -0.46 -13.30 5.34
CA ARG A 149 -1.76 -13.94 5.05
C ARG A 149 -2.81 -13.53 6.08
N ALA A 150 -2.48 -13.54 7.36
CA ALA A 150 -3.40 -13.18 8.44
C ALA A 150 -3.84 -11.70 8.32
N VAL A 151 -2.89 -10.78 8.08
CA VAL A 151 -3.21 -9.35 7.90
C VAL A 151 -4.05 -9.14 6.63
N THR A 152 -3.71 -9.82 5.52
CA THR A 152 -4.49 -9.71 4.28
C THR A 152 -5.91 -10.22 4.47
N GLU A 153 -6.07 -11.37 5.13
CA GLU A 153 -7.39 -11.92 5.45
C GLU A 153 -8.20 -10.96 6.34
N ASN A 154 -7.56 -10.37 7.36
CA ASN A 154 -8.18 -9.38 8.24
C ASN A 154 -8.59 -8.12 7.46
N ALA A 155 -7.73 -7.65 6.55
CA ALA A 155 -8.03 -6.52 5.68
C ALA A 155 -9.26 -6.79 4.80
N LEU A 156 -9.34 -7.95 4.18
CA LEU A 156 -10.49 -8.34 3.34
C LEU A 156 -11.77 -8.52 4.15
N LYS A 157 -11.70 -9.16 5.33
CA LYS A 157 -12.84 -9.31 6.24
C LYS A 157 -13.42 -7.96 6.65
N GLY A 158 -12.55 -6.99 6.99
CA GLY A 158 -13.00 -5.64 7.32
C GLY A 158 -13.66 -4.93 6.14
N ALA A 159 -13.09 -5.08 4.93
CA ALA A 159 -13.60 -4.38 3.75
C ALA A 159 -15.00 -4.82 3.31
N VAL A 160 -15.41 -6.06 3.62
CA VAL A 160 -16.76 -6.58 3.27
C VAL A 160 -17.84 -6.15 4.26
N LEU A 161 -17.49 -5.59 5.41
CA LEU A 161 -18.46 -5.08 6.40
C LEU A 161 -19.11 -3.75 5.97
N GLY A 162 -18.66 -3.16 4.86
CA GLY A 162 -19.16 -1.88 4.35
C GLY A 162 -18.06 -0.83 4.24
N PRO A 163 -18.43 0.46 4.18
CA PRO A 163 -17.44 1.52 4.13
C PRO A 163 -16.55 1.53 5.38
N LEU A 164 -15.25 1.38 5.18
CA LEU A 164 -14.27 1.28 6.28
C LEU A 164 -14.31 2.48 7.23
N GLY A 165 -14.56 3.68 6.71
CA GLY A 165 -14.65 4.90 7.51
C GLY A 165 -15.79 4.91 8.53
N ASN A 166 -16.77 4.02 8.42
CA ASN A 166 -17.88 3.93 9.39
C ASN A 166 -17.45 3.28 10.71
N TRP A 167 -16.40 2.49 10.71
CA TRP A 167 -15.93 1.79 11.92
C TRP A 167 -14.40 1.88 12.14
N ARG A 168 -13.65 2.16 11.09
CA ARG A 168 -12.22 2.42 11.12
C ARG A 168 -11.92 3.75 10.42
N MET A 169 -12.28 4.85 11.06
CA MET A 169 -11.93 6.18 10.57
C MET A 169 -10.43 6.38 10.65
N ALA A 170 -9.80 6.91 9.57
CA ALA A 170 -8.41 7.32 9.62
C ALA A 170 -8.23 8.53 10.55
N PHE A 171 -7.08 8.64 11.19
CA PHE A 171 -6.77 9.80 12.03
C PHE A 171 -6.73 11.10 11.23
N THR A 172 -6.39 11.00 9.94
CA THR A 172 -6.46 12.12 9.01
C THR A 172 -7.59 11.89 8.00
N GLN A 173 -8.50 12.85 7.89
CA GLN A 173 -9.56 12.81 6.89
C GLN A 173 -9.14 13.62 5.66
N TYR A 174 -9.36 13.06 4.50
CA TYR A 174 -9.17 13.74 3.25
C TYR A 174 -10.44 14.53 2.89
N ASN A 175 -10.32 15.84 2.90
CA ASN A 175 -11.30 16.72 2.28
C ASN A 175 -10.82 17.03 0.86
N ALA A 176 -11.50 16.48 -0.15
CA ALA A 176 -11.18 16.83 -1.53
C ALA A 176 -11.31 18.35 -1.71
N PRO A 177 -10.40 19.01 -2.39
CA PRO A 177 -10.62 20.39 -2.82
C PRO A 177 -11.92 20.43 -3.63
N SER A 178 -12.75 21.42 -3.31
CA SER A 178 -14.01 21.72 -3.99
C SER A 178 -13.76 22.15 -5.43
#